data_4e055491f40ef8a5d34e676024276fc2
#
_entry.id   4e055491f40ef8a5d34e676024276fc2
#
_cell.length_a   1.000
_cell.length_b   1.000
_cell.length_c   1.000
_cell.angle_alpha   90.00
_cell.angle_beta   90.00
_cell.angle_gamma   90.00
#
_symmetry.space_group_name_H-M   'P 1'
#
loop_
_entity.id
_entity.type
_entity.pdbx_description
1 polymer ?
#
loop_
_entity_poly.entity_id
_entity_poly.type
_entity_poly.pdbx_seq_one_letter_code
_entity_poly.pdbx_strand_id
1 'polypeptide(L)'
;MRHVNGKEGSMSRFNEMKGIFGLLPTPYDADGEVLERDLRAAADFCCQSGQHGIVWPVMVGEFYFLGEDERIRHLETVMDEVGGRLPVVFGCSGVSVSQVVLFARAGQERGADSIIAMAPARTDASIAMDMYRRMADVYDGPIMVQNADMYAPLRGEQVAQLVDEIPQVEYVKEERQPGPKHIAEVHSMVGDRVKCIFGGAGGKFLPDELNRGALGCMPACELADVLVKIYDVWQGGDRERAREIHRRLLPLINIETHPFMRYILKRRGVFTSLEERTPPGALALDEADRREISTLLEVIEDDVMSFPFEGDE
;
A
#
# COMPACT_ATOMS: atom_id res chain seq x y z
N MET A 1 29.73 -2.79 -38.16
CA MET A 1 29.04 -1.72 -37.41
C MET A 1 27.83 -2.30 -36.76
N ARG A 2 27.89 -2.58 -35.47
CA ARG A 2 26.74 -3.04 -34.67
C ARG A 2 26.09 -1.80 -34.08
N HIS A 3 24.84 -1.52 -34.44
CA HIS A 3 24.03 -0.51 -33.78
C HIS A 3 23.78 -0.96 -32.32
N VAL A 4 24.37 -0.23 -31.40
CA VAL A 4 23.97 -0.26 -29.98
C VAL A 4 22.71 0.58 -29.90
N ASN A 5 21.54 -0.06 -29.89
CA ASN A 5 20.31 0.60 -29.46
C ASN A 5 20.43 0.88 -27.96
N GLY A 6 20.65 2.16 -27.63
CA GLY A 6 20.48 2.64 -26.26
C GLY A 6 19.03 2.40 -25.84
N LYS A 7 18.83 1.54 -24.85
CA LYS A 7 17.56 1.47 -24.12
C LYS A 7 17.39 2.82 -23.41
N GLU A 8 16.53 3.68 -23.92
CA GLU A 8 15.95 4.76 -23.11
C GLU A 8 15.17 4.06 -22.00
N GLY A 9 15.68 4.13 -20.78
CA GLY A 9 14.97 3.62 -19.60
C GLY A 9 13.59 4.25 -19.56
N SER A 10 12.55 3.44 -19.40
CA SER A 10 11.19 3.93 -19.21
C SER A 10 11.17 4.76 -17.92
N MET A 11 11.25 6.08 -18.07
CA MET A 11 11.03 6.98 -16.93
C MET A 11 9.58 6.79 -16.47
N SER A 12 9.39 6.56 -15.18
CA SER A 12 8.05 6.55 -14.56
C SER A 12 7.28 7.81 -15.00
N ARG A 13 6.00 7.65 -15.34
CA ARG A 13 5.09 8.77 -15.67
C ARG A 13 4.98 9.77 -14.54
N PHE A 14 5.30 9.34 -13.32
CA PHE A 14 5.25 10.12 -12.10
C PHE A 14 6.69 10.34 -11.59
N ASN A 15 7.15 11.59 -11.61
CA ASN A 15 8.51 11.95 -11.21
C ASN A 15 8.78 11.71 -9.73
N GLU A 16 7.75 11.80 -8.88
CA GLU A 16 7.85 11.65 -7.44
C GLU A 16 6.54 11.05 -6.88
N MET A 17 6.65 9.99 -6.11
CA MET A 17 5.54 9.36 -5.41
C MET A 17 5.68 9.64 -3.92
N LYS A 18 4.71 10.38 -3.34
CA LYS A 18 4.64 10.74 -1.91
C LYS A 18 3.19 10.98 -1.49
N GLY A 19 2.93 11.14 -0.20
CA GLY A 19 1.58 11.33 0.32
C GLY A 19 0.91 10.00 0.70
N ILE A 20 -0.38 9.90 0.54
CA ILE A 20 -1.19 8.76 0.98
C ILE A 20 -1.49 7.85 -0.20
N PHE A 21 -1.00 6.61 -0.12
CA PHE A 21 -1.18 5.57 -1.13
C PHE A 21 -2.12 4.50 -0.59
N GLY A 22 -3.33 4.42 -1.14
CA GLY A 22 -4.34 3.46 -0.71
C GLY A 22 -3.98 2.03 -1.10
N LEU A 23 -3.99 1.14 -0.11
CA LEU A 23 -3.88 -0.29 -0.34
C LEU A 23 -5.28 -0.84 -0.62
N LEU A 24 -5.51 -1.47 -1.77
CA LEU A 24 -6.82 -2.03 -2.09
C LEU A 24 -7.00 -3.40 -1.43
N PRO A 25 -8.06 -3.63 -0.63
CA PRO A 25 -8.54 -4.96 -0.32
C PRO A 25 -9.02 -5.66 -1.60
N THR A 26 -8.85 -6.98 -1.69
CA THR A 26 -9.36 -7.74 -2.83
C THR A 26 -10.80 -8.17 -2.55
N PRO A 27 -11.78 -7.74 -3.36
CA PRO A 27 -13.17 -8.17 -3.21
C PRO A 27 -13.40 -9.55 -3.85
N TYR A 28 -14.27 -10.36 -3.25
CA TYR A 28 -14.63 -11.68 -3.74
C TYR A 28 -16.15 -11.82 -3.88
N ASP A 29 -16.58 -12.69 -4.79
CA ASP A 29 -17.96 -13.15 -4.88
C ASP A 29 -18.22 -14.40 -4.02
N ALA A 30 -19.46 -14.91 -4.06
CA ALA A 30 -19.87 -16.09 -3.30
C ALA A 30 -19.15 -17.40 -3.73
N ASP A 31 -18.59 -17.45 -4.93
CA ASP A 31 -17.80 -18.57 -5.43
C ASP A 31 -16.31 -18.42 -5.09
N GLY A 32 -15.94 -17.32 -4.45
CA GLY A 32 -14.56 -16.98 -4.07
C GLY A 32 -13.73 -16.43 -5.23
N GLU A 33 -14.34 -16.05 -6.37
CA GLU A 33 -13.64 -15.40 -7.46
C GLU A 33 -13.48 -13.90 -7.19
N VAL A 34 -12.43 -13.28 -7.74
CA VAL A 34 -12.23 -11.83 -7.59
C VAL A 34 -13.36 -11.08 -8.30
N LEU A 35 -14.07 -10.26 -7.54
CA LEU A 35 -15.18 -9.45 -8.05
C LEU A 35 -14.63 -8.20 -8.74
N GLU A 36 -14.35 -8.32 -10.04
CA GLU A 36 -13.68 -7.30 -10.84
C GLU A 36 -14.36 -5.93 -10.77
N ARG A 37 -15.71 -5.89 -10.74
CA ARG A 37 -16.46 -4.66 -10.62
C ARG A 37 -16.13 -3.89 -9.35
N ASP A 38 -16.07 -4.56 -8.21
CA ASP A 38 -15.80 -3.95 -6.93
C ASP A 38 -14.30 -3.57 -6.80
N LEU A 39 -13.39 -4.33 -7.45
CA LEU A 39 -11.98 -3.96 -7.53
C LEU A 39 -11.78 -2.66 -8.34
N ARG A 40 -12.49 -2.51 -9.47
CA ARG A 40 -12.53 -1.25 -10.23
C ARG A 40 -13.10 -0.11 -9.38
N ALA A 41 -14.21 -0.34 -8.69
CA ALA A 41 -14.82 0.65 -7.82
C ALA A 41 -13.87 1.12 -6.72
N ALA A 42 -13.07 0.22 -6.11
CA ALA A 42 -12.05 0.60 -5.12
C ALA A 42 -10.92 1.43 -5.74
N ALA A 43 -10.47 1.09 -6.94
CA ALA A 43 -9.45 1.87 -7.65
C ALA A 43 -9.97 3.27 -8.00
N ASP A 44 -11.20 3.39 -8.49
CA ASP A 44 -11.85 4.67 -8.79
C ASP A 44 -12.11 5.49 -7.51
N PHE A 45 -12.54 4.84 -6.44
CA PHE A 45 -12.68 5.46 -5.12
C PHE A 45 -11.37 6.14 -4.67
N CYS A 46 -10.22 5.46 -4.80
CA CYS A 46 -8.93 6.07 -4.47
C CYS A 46 -8.64 7.32 -5.30
N CYS A 47 -8.98 7.28 -6.61
CA CYS A 47 -8.82 8.43 -7.50
C CYS A 47 -9.72 9.61 -7.09
N GLN A 48 -10.97 9.35 -6.71
CA GLN A 48 -11.96 10.36 -6.37
C GLN A 48 -11.79 10.92 -4.96
N SER A 49 -11.23 10.12 -4.03
CA SER A 49 -11.02 10.49 -2.63
C SER A 49 -9.71 11.25 -2.37
N GLY A 50 -9.03 11.70 -3.42
CA GLY A 50 -7.84 12.55 -3.32
C GLY A 50 -6.57 11.82 -2.89
N GLN A 51 -6.55 10.48 -2.92
CA GLN A 51 -5.35 9.72 -2.63
C GLN A 51 -4.26 9.99 -3.67
N HIS A 52 -3.00 9.81 -3.29
CA HIS A 52 -1.84 10.16 -4.11
C HIS A 52 -1.30 8.99 -4.94
N GLY A 53 -1.81 7.79 -4.70
CA GLY A 53 -1.45 6.59 -5.43
C GLY A 53 -2.18 5.36 -4.90
N ILE A 54 -2.00 4.25 -5.60
CA ILE A 54 -2.66 2.97 -5.33
C ILE A 54 -1.60 1.88 -5.24
N VAL A 55 -1.79 0.94 -4.31
CA VAL A 55 -0.95 -0.25 -4.19
C VAL A 55 -1.83 -1.50 -4.20
N TRP A 56 -1.54 -2.45 -5.08
CA TRP A 56 -2.24 -3.72 -5.14
C TRP A 56 -1.40 -4.83 -5.81
N PRO A 57 -1.51 -6.10 -5.39
CA PRO A 57 -1.97 -6.54 -4.09
C PRO A 57 -0.78 -6.61 -3.12
N VAL A 58 -1.02 -6.24 -1.88
CA VAL A 58 -0.08 -6.43 -0.76
C VAL A 58 -0.81 -7.16 0.37
N MET A 59 -0.36 -7.05 1.63
CA MET A 59 -1.03 -7.72 2.77
C MET A 59 -2.54 -7.40 2.85
N VAL A 60 -2.90 -6.14 2.72
CA VAL A 60 -4.30 -5.68 2.69
C VAL A 60 -5.10 -6.32 1.55
N GLY A 61 -4.49 -6.48 0.40
CA GLY A 61 -5.09 -7.16 -0.76
C GLY A 61 -4.96 -8.68 -0.71
N GLU A 62 -4.51 -9.25 0.42
CA GLU A 62 -4.41 -10.70 0.68
C GLU A 62 -3.68 -11.46 -0.45
N PHE A 63 -2.53 -10.91 -0.89
CA PHE A 63 -1.78 -11.43 -2.03
C PHE A 63 -1.51 -12.94 -1.96
N TYR A 64 -1.45 -13.50 -0.76
CA TYR A 64 -1.19 -14.92 -0.49
C TYR A 64 -2.37 -15.85 -0.83
N PHE A 65 -3.57 -15.31 -1.06
CA PHE A 65 -4.74 -16.06 -1.53
C PHE A 65 -4.98 -15.94 -3.03
N LEU A 66 -4.20 -15.12 -3.74
CA LEU A 66 -4.33 -14.92 -5.17
C LEU A 66 -3.42 -15.86 -5.96
N GLY A 67 -3.98 -16.55 -6.96
CA GLY A 67 -3.21 -17.28 -7.95
C GLY A 67 -2.32 -16.36 -8.80
N GLU A 68 -1.27 -16.89 -9.43
CA GLU A 68 -0.33 -16.09 -10.23
C GLU A 68 -1.02 -15.41 -11.40
N ASP A 69 -1.77 -16.16 -12.21
CA ASP A 69 -2.48 -15.64 -13.37
C ASP A 69 -3.58 -14.65 -12.97
N GLU A 70 -4.29 -14.95 -11.88
CA GLU A 70 -5.34 -14.10 -11.32
C GLU A 70 -4.77 -12.73 -10.90
N ARG A 71 -3.65 -12.74 -10.19
CA ARG A 71 -2.96 -11.54 -9.72
C ARG A 71 -2.47 -10.68 -10.89
N ILE A 72 -1.89 -11.31 -11.92
CA ILE A 72 -1.40 -10.62 -13.11
C ILE A 72 -2.58 -10.02 -13.91
N ARG A 73 -3.66 -10.79 -14.08
CA ARG A 73 -4.87 -10.33 -14.79
C ARG A 73 -5.50 -9.12 -14.09
N HIS A 74 -5.64 -9.15 -12.77
CA HIS A 74 -6.28 -8.06 -12.05
C HIS A 74 -5.38 -6.84 -11.81
N LEU A 75 -4.05 -6.95 -12.00
CA LEU A 75 -3.22 -5.76 -12.17
C LEU A 75 -3.68 -4.94 -13.39
N GLU A 76 -3.95 -5.61 -14.53
CA GLU A 76 -4.50 -4.95 -15.71
C GLU A 76 -5.84 -4.26 -15.41
N THR A 77 -6.73 -4.94 -14.67
CA THR A 77 -8.01 -4.36 -14.23
C THR A 77 -7.82 -3.06 -13.44
N VAL A 78 -6.90 -3.05 -12.46
CA VAL A 78 -6.62 -1.85 -11.65
C VAL A 78 -6.01 -0.74 -12.52
N MET A 79 -5.03 -1.07 -13.36
CA MET A 79 -4.37 -0.08 -14.21
C MET A 79 -5.30 0.53 -15.25
N ASP A 80 -6.16 -0.28 -15.86
CA ASP A 80 -7.18 0.18 -16.81
C ASP A 80 -8.15 1.16 -16.15
N GLU A 81 -8.64 0.82 -14.94
CA GLU A 81 -9.57 1.67 -14.20
C GLU A 81 -8.93 2.99 -13.81
N VAL A 82 -7.72 2.94 -13.27
CA VAL A 82 -6.97 4.15 -12.88
C VAL A 82 -6.69 5.04 -14.08
N GLY A 83 -6.41 4.46 -15.26
CA GLY A 83 -6.23 5.19 -16.52
C GLY A 83 -5.14 6.26 -16.45
N GLY A 84 -4.13 6.11 -15.60
CA GLY A 84 -3.06 7.08 -15.41
C GLY A 84 -3.42 8.28 -14.54
N ARG A 85 -4.57 8.28 -13.87
CA ARG A 85 -4.95 9.35 -12.91
C ARG A 85 -4.05 9.38 -11.67
N LEU A 86 -3.59 8.22 -11.22
CA LEU A 86 -2.69 8.01 -10.08
C LEU A 86 -1.60 7.01 -10.44
N PRO A 87 -0.43 7.04 -9.74
CA PRO A 87 0.54 5.96 -9.86
C PRO A 87 0.00 4.67 -9.25
N VAL A 88 0.25 3.55 -9.95
CA VAL A 88 -0.09 2.19 -9.51
C VAL A 88 1.18 1.44 -9.14
N VAL A 89 1.28 1.04 -7.88
CA VAL A 89 2.38 0.22 -7.34
C VAL A 89 1.93 -1.24 -7.30
N PHE A 90 2.60 -2.11 -8.06
CA PHE A 90 2.29 -3.53 -8.08
C PHE A 90 3.02 -4.28 -6.97
N GLY A 91 2.26 -4.95 -6.14
CA GLY A 91 2.79 -5.80 -5.07
C GLY A 91 3.35 -7.11 -5.62
N CYS A 92 4.64 -7.36 -5.48
CA CYS A 92 5.34 -8.54 -5.99
C CYS A 92 5.68 -9.60 -4.92
N SER A 93 5.32 -9.40 -3.64
CA SER A 93 5.60 -10.37 -2.58
C SER A 93 5.06 -11.76 -2.93
N GLY A 94 5.80 -12.80 -2.59
CA GLY A 94 5.46 -14.18 -2.93
C GLY A 94 6.08 -15.18 -1.94
N VAL A 95 5.80 -16.47 -2.14
CA VAL A 95 6.31 -17.55 -1.28
C VAL A 95 7.75 -17.95 -1.59
N SER A 96 8.31 -17.48 -2.71
CA SER A 96 9.69 -17.71 -3.11
C SER A 96 10.25 -16.52 -3.89
N VAL A 97 11.57 -16.39 -3.92
CA VAL A 97 12.26 -15.36 -4.73
C VAL A 97 11.90 -15.52 -6.22
N SER A 98 11.76 -16.75 -6.72
CA SER A 98 11.37 -16.99 -8.13
C SER A 98 9.98 -16.42 -8.44
N GLN A 99 9.04 -16.54 -7.52
CA GLN A 99 7.69 -15.96 -7.67
C GLN A 99 7.72 -14.44 -7.60
N VAL A 100 8.52 -13.86 -6.70
CA VAL A 100 8.72 -12.40 -6.64
C VAL A 100 9.25 -11.86 -7.96
N VAL A 101 10.26 -12.52 -8.55
CA VAL A 101 10.84 -12.15 -9.85
C VAL A 101 9.83 -12.34 -11.00
N LEU A 102 8.97 -13.36 -10.95
CA LEU A 102 7.88 -13.54 -11.91
C LEU A 102 6.93 -12.35 -11.89
N PHE A 103 6.50 -11.91 -10.71
CA PHE A 103 5.62 -10.75 -10.58
C PHE A 103 6.33 -9.44 -10.95
N ALA A 104 7.62 -9.28 -10.63
CA ALA A 104 8.38 -8.11 -11.05
C ALA A 104 8.45 -8.01 -12.59
N ARG A 105 8.67 -9.14 -13.28
CA ARG A 105 8.61 -9.21 -14.75
C ARG A 105 7.21 -8.87 -15.29
N ALA A 106 6.16 -9.41 -14.67
CA ALA A 106 4.79 -9.08 -15.04
C ALA A 106 4.47 -7.59 -14.85
N GLY A 107 4.98 -6.97 -13.78
CA GLY A 107 4.90 -5.51 -13.58
C GLY A 107 5.57 -4.72 -14.69
N GLN A 108 6.76 -5.15 -15.15
CA GLN A 108 7.45 -4.55 -16.30
C GLN A 108 6.63 -4.66 -17.59
N GLU A 109 6.11 -5.86 -17.88
CA GLU A 109 5.37 -6.13 -19.11
C GLU A 109 4.05 -5.36 -19.19
N ARG A 110 3.42 -5.09 -18.04
CA ARG A 110 2.15 -4.38 -17.93
C ARG A 110 2.28 -2.90 -17.62
N GLY A 111 3.51 -2.41 -17.43
CA GLY A 111 3.80 -1.00 -17.25
C GLY A 111 3.36 -0.43 -15.90
N ALA A 112 3.46 -1.23 -14.82
CA ALA A 112 3.27 -0.71 -13.46
C ALA A 112 4.22 0.46 -13.20
N ASP A 113 3.75 1.50 -12.52
CA ASP A 113 4.55 2.72 -12.28
C ASP A 113 5.65 2.49 -11.24
N SER A 114 5.47 1.51 -10.37
CA SER A 114 6.46 0.99 -9.42
C SER A 114 6.10 -0.44 -9.00
N ILE A 115 7.06 -1.14 -8.43
CA ILE A 115 6.83 -2.45 -7.80
C ILE A 115 7.28 -2.43 -6.34
N ILE A 116 6.61 -3.23 -5.50
CA ILE A 116 6.90 -3.36 -4.07
C ILE A 116 6.94 -4.82 -3.67
N ALA A 117 7.88 -5.22 -2.82
CA ALA A 117 7.93 -6.58 -2.29
C ALA A 117 8.49 -6.63 -0.86
N MET A 118 8.01 -7.62 -0.11
CA MET A 118 8.69 -8.16 1.07
C MET A 118 9.42 -9.43 0.67
N ALA A 119 10.53 -9.75 1.36
CA ALA A 119 11.18 -11.04 1.20
C ALA A 119 10.23 -12.19 1.58
N PRO A 120 10.38 -13.38 0.97
CA PRO A 120 9.57 -14.54 1.36
C PRO A 120 9.71 -14.87 2.85
N ALA A 121 8.63 -15.39 3.45
CA ALA A 121 8.63 -15.79 4.85
C ALA A 121 9.74 -16.84 5.15
N ARG A 122 10.28 -16.81 6.36
CA ARG A 122 11.33 -17.74 6.82
C ARG A 122 12.66 -17.66 6.04
N THR A 123 12.93 -16.50 5.44
CA THR A 123 14.24 -16.20 4.85
C THR A 123 15.01 -15.26 5.76
N ASP A 124 16.23 -14.93 5.41
CA ASP A 124 17.07 -13.96 6.11
C ASP A 124 17.38 -12.74 5.24
N ALA A 125 18.06 -11.76 5.82
CA ALA A 125 18.40 -10.53 5.14
C ALA A 125 19.25 -10.74 3.86
N SER A 126 20.06 -11.78 3.78
CA SER A 126 20.88 -12.06 2.58
C SER A 126 20.01 -12.48 1.41
N ILE A 127 18.97 -13.27 1.65
CA ILE A 127 17.97 -13.67 0.66
C ILE A 127 17.13 -12.45 0.25
N ALA A 128 16.76 -11.58 1.21
CA ALA A 128 16.04 -10.36 0.91
C ALA A 128 16.84 -9.46 -0.03
N MET A 129 18.13 -9.26 0.24
CA MET A 129 18.98 -8.44 -0.61
C MET A 129 19.19 -9.05 -2.01
N ASP A 130 19.39 -10.38 -2.11
CA ASP A 130 19.47 -11.07 -3.40
C ASP A 130 18.16 -10.92 -4.20
N MET A 131 17.02 -11.01 -3.53
CA MET A 131 15.71 -10.82 -4.14
C MET A 131 15.59 -9.45 -4.84
N TYR A 132 15.94 -8.36 -4.16
CA TYR A 132 15.86 -7.02 -4.76
C TYR A 132 16.81 -6.85 -5.95
N ARG A 133 18.02 -7.44 -5.92
CA ARG A 133 18.94 -7.45 -7.08
C ARG A 133 18.29 -8.16 -8.26
N ARG A 134 17.68 -9.33 -8.06
CA ARG A 134 16.97 -10.06 -9.12
C ARG A 134 15.71 -9.36 -9.62
N MET A 135 15.02 -8.60 -8.77
CA MET A 135 13.92 -7.75 -9.23
C MET A 135 14.44 -6.67 -10.19
N ALA A 136 15.57 -6.05 -9.88
CA ALA A 136 16.21 -5.03 -10.71
C ALA A 136 16.74 -5.59 -12.04
N ASP A 137 17.06 -6.88 -12.14
CA ASP A 137 17.46 -7.53 -13.39
C ASP A 137 16.29 -7.64 -14.41
N VAL A 138 15.04 -7.51 -13.95
CA VAL A 138 13.85 -7.75 -14.78
C VAL A 138 12.85 -6.59 -14.80
N TYR A 139 13.08 -5.56 -14.00
CA TYR A 139 12.23 -4.37 -13.89
C TYR A 139 13.09 -3.12 -13.95
N ASP A 140 12.82 -2.27 -14.94
CA ASP A 140 13.62 -1.06 -15.22
C ASP A 140 13.11 0.18 -14.44
N GLY A 141 11.88 0.14 -13.92
CA GLY A 141 11.24 1.24 -13.18
C GLY A 141 11.58 1.28 -11.69
N PRO A 142 10.96 2.19 -10.93
CA PRO A 142 11.20 2.34 -9.49
C PRO A 142 10.81 1.11 -8.69
N ILE A 143 11.71 0.66 -7.81
CA ILE A 143 11.49 -0.43 -6.86
C ILE A 143 11.31 0.16 -5.46
N MET A 144 10.29 -0.30 -4.75
CA MET A 144 10.03 0.03 -3.36
C MET A 144 10.39 -1.13 -2.44
N VAL A 145 11.31 -0.89 -1.53
CA VAL A 145 11.64 -1.85 -0.46
C VAL A 145 10.52 -1.83 0.58
N GLN A 146 9.81 -2.95 0.77
CA GLN A 146 8.90 -3.10 1.91
C GLN A 146 9.62 -3.83 3.05
N ASN A 147 9.84 -3.12 4.15
CA ASN A 147 10.58 -3.58 5.31
C ASN A 147 9.64 -3.75 6.51
N ALA A 148 9.35 -4.99 6.89
CA ALA A 148 8.40 -5.32 7.94
C ALA A 148 8.91 -6.48 8.82
N ASP A 149 8.56 -6.47 10.11
CA ASP A 149 9.02 -7.47 11.08
C ASP A 149 8.54 -8.91 10.78
N MET A 150 7.41 -9.05 10.08
CA MET A 150 6.80 -10.36 9.78
C MET A 150 7.63 -11.25 8.85
N TYR A 151 8.54 -10.67 8.10
CA TYR A 151 9.37 -11.34 7.09
C TYR A 151 10.85 -11.05 7.40
N ALA A 152 11.77 -11.26 6.47
CA ALA A 152 13.20 -11.01 6.71
C ALA A 152 13.50 -9.49 6.81
N PRO A 153 13.38 -8.86 7.99
CA PRO A 153 13.57 -7.42 8.12
C PRO A 153 15.03 -7.03 7.88
N LEU A 154 15.21 -5.92 7.18
CA LEU A 154 16.50 -5.31 6.91
C LEU A 154 16.81 -4.25 7.97
N ARG A 155 18.06 -4.22 8.45
CA ARG A 155 18.55 -3.09 9.25
C ARG A 155 18.75 -1.88 8.34
N GLY A 156 18.78 -0.68 8.92
CA GLY A 156 18.97 0.56 8.18
C GLY A 156 20.19 0.55 7.26
N GLU A 157 21.33 -0.06 7.72
CA GLU A 157 22.55 -0.19 6.90
C GLU A 157 22.31 -1.07 5.66
N GLN A 158 21.50 -2.11 5.77
CA GLN A 158 21.18 -3.00 4.65
C GLN A 158 20.22 -2.32 3.65
N VAL A 159 19.28 -1.52 4.14
CA VAL A 159 18.44 -0.67 3.27
C VAL A 159 19.33 0.35 2.54
N ALA A 160 20.25 1.01 3.23
CA ALA A 160 21.19 1.95 2.63
C ALA A 160 22.08 1.27 1.58
N GLN A 161 22.54 0.05 1.86
CA GLN A 161 23.32 -0.75 0.90
C GLN A 161 22.51 -1.06 -0.37
N LEU A 162 21.23 -1.44 -0.25
CA LEU A 162 20.36 -1.66 -1.43
C LEU A 162 20.20 -0.39 -2.26
N VAL A 163 20.00 0.75 -1.60
CA VAL A 163 19.89 2.07 -2.27
C VAL A 163 21.18 2.41 -3.03
N ASP A 164 22.35 2.08 -2.47
CA ASP A 164 23.65 2.35 -3.12
C ASP A 164 23.94 1.38 -4.28
N GLU A 165 23.51 0.12 -4.16
CA GLU A 165 23.80 -0.93 -5.16
C GLU A 165 22.80 -0.95 -6.31
N ILE A 166 21.53 -0.57 -6.10
CA ILE A 166 20.43 -0.75 -7.05
C ILE A 166 19.80 0.61 -7.35
N PRO A 167 20.14 1.24 -8.48
CA PRO A 167 19.60 2.57 -8.82
C PRO A 167 18.08 2.64 -8.88
N GLN A 168 17.38 1.52 -9.16
CA GLN A 168 15.94 1.44 -9.19
C GLN A 168 15.30 1.48 -7.78
N VAL A 169 16.06 1.23 -6.72
CA VAL A 169 15.55 1.34 -5.32
C VAL A 169 15.42 2.82 -4.96
N GLU A 170 14.28 3.40 -5.30
CA GLU A 170 13.98 4.82 -5.12
C GLU A 170 13.04 5.09 -3.94
N TYR A 171 12.40 4.06 -3.39
CA TYR A 171 11.38 4.17 -2.35
C TYR A 171 11.56 3.11 -1.27
N VAL A 172 11.15 3.45 -0.05
CA VAL A 172 11.11 2.52 1.10
C VAL A 172 9.76 2.64 1.78
N LYS A 173 9.10 1.51 2.05
CA LYS A 173 7.99 1.41 3.00
C LYS A 173 8.53 0.77 4.27
N GLU A 174 8.71 1.56 5.33
CA GLU A 174 9.27 1.12 6.60
C GLU A 174 8.15 0.83 7.60
N GLU A 175 7.97 -0.44 7.96
CA GLU A 175 6.91 -0.92 8.84
C GLU A 175 7.42 -1.69 10.07
N ARG A 176 8.75 -1.78 10.29
CA ARG A 176 9.29 -2.38 11.52
C ARG A 176 8.83 -1.59 12.74
N GLN A 177 8.51 -2.29 13.82
CA GLN A 177 8.02 -1.66 15.03
C GLN A 177 9.16 -1.37 16.03
N PRO A 178 9.15 -0.19 16.68
CA PRO A 178 8.21 0.92 16.54
C PRO A 178 8.49 1.78 15.29
N GLY A 179 7.50 1.88 14.37
CA GLY A 179 7.62 2.51 13.04
C GLY A 179 8.36 3.85 13.02
N PRO A 180 7.95 4.87 13.82
CA PRO A 180 8.59 6.18 13.79
C PRO A 180 10.10 6.16 14.08
N LYS A 181 10.58 5.23 14.94
CA LYS A 181 12.02 5.11 15.24
C LYS A 181 12.80 4.54 14.05
N HIS A 182 12.24 3.51 13.40
CA HIS A 182 12.89 2.89 12.25
C HIS A 182 12.84 3.80 11.01
N ILE A 183 11.81 4.60 10.84
CA ILE A 183 11.78 5.67 9.82
C ILE A 183 12.92 6.67 10.06
N ALA A 184 13.10 7.14 11.30
CA ALA A 184 14.21 8.02 11.63
C ALA A 184 15.58 7.38 11.38
N GLU A 185 15.73 6.08 11.73
CA GLU A 185 16.95 5.31 11.46
C GLU A 185 17.25 5.25 9.96
N VAL A 186 16.29 4.78 9.16
CA VAL A 186 16.44 4.67 7.70
C VAL A 186 16.70 6.04 7.09
N HIS A 187 15.92 7.06 7.46
CA HIS A 187 16.08 8.43 6.94
C HIS A 187 17.48 8.99 7.23
N SER A 188 18.03 8.72 8.43
CA SER A 188 19.40 9.16 8.77
C SER A 188 20.50 8.51 7.92
N MET A 189 20.22 7.32 7.39
CA MET A 189 21.17 6.54 6.59
C MET A 189 21.03 6.77 5.08
N VAL A 190 19.78 6.87 4.58
CA VAL A 190 19.56 7.04 3.14
C VAL A 190 19.42 8.52 2.73
N GLY A 191 18.87 9.37 3.58
CA GLY A 191 18.67 10.80 3.30
C GLY A 191 17.92 11.01 1.98
N ASP A 192 18.41 11.96 1.18
CA ASP A 192 17.83 12.32 -0.11
C ASP A 192 18.16 11.32 -1.25
N ARG A 193 18.83 10.20 -0.95
CA ARG A 193 19.12 9.15 -1.96
C ARG A 193 17.89 8.34 -2.34
N VAL A 194 16.81 8.40 -1.54
CA VAL A 194 15.49 7.88 -1.89
C VAL A 194 14.51 9.04 -2.04
N LYS A 195 13.56 8.90 -2.95
CA LYS A 195 12.53 9.92 -3.21
C LYS A 195 11.50 10.02 -2.07
N CYS A 196 11.18 8.89 -1.43
CA CYS A 196 10.23 8.87 -0.31
C CYS A 196 10.48 7.66 0.60
N ILE A 197 10.36 7.89 1.91
CA ILE A 197 10.13 6.85 2.90
C ILE A 197 8.65 6.94 3.29
N PHE A 198 7.91 5.86 3.07
CA PHE A 198 6.52 5.71 3.48
C PHE A 198 6.43 5.01 4.82
N GLY A 199 5.54 5.48 5.69
CA GLY A 199 5.06 4.71 6.83
C GLY A 199 4.00 3.68 6.45
N GLY A 200 3.51 2.96 7.43
CA GLY A 200 2.49 1.93 7.26
C GLY A 200 1.58 1.79 8.47
N ALA A 201 1.27 0.55 8.86
CA ALA A 201 0.43 0.23 10.01
C ALA A 201 -0.91 1.00 10.03
N GLY A 202 -1.61 1.06 8.87
CA GLY A 202 -2.88 1.76 8.73
C GLY A 202 -2.81 3.28 8.92
N GLY A 203 -1.63 3.88 9.02
CA GLY A 203 -1.46 5.30 9.36
C GLY A 203 -1.48 5.59 10.87
N LYS A 204 -1.40 4.56 11.70
CA LYS A 204 -1.44 4.65 13.18
C LYS A 204 -0.46 5.67 13.76
N PHE A 205 0.67 5.87 13.12
CA PHE A 205 1.74 6.74 13.59
C PHE A 205 1.99 7.94 12.66
N LEU A 206 1.11 8.20 11.69
CA LEU A 206 1.32 9.16 10.60
C LEU A 206 1.92 10.50 11.05
N PRO A 207 1.41 11.23 12.06
CA PRO A 207 2.00 12.51 12.47
C PRO A 207 3.43 12.41 13.00
N ASP A 208 3.78 11.31 13.71
CA ASP A 208 5.14 11.12 14.23
C ASP A 208 6.09 10.63 13.11
N GLU A 209 5.61 9.80 12.19
CA GLU A 209 6.36 9.36 11.01
C GLU A 209 6.71 10.54 10.11
N LEU A 210 5.75 11.42 9.80
CA LEU A 210 5.99 12.66 9.04
C LEU A 210 6.98 13.59 9.75
N ASN A 211 6.92 13.66 11.08
CA ASN A 211 7.88 14.47 11.86
C ASN A 211 9.31 13.90 11.83
N ARG A 212 9.50 12.64 11.46
CA ARG A 212 10.78 11.93 11.44
C ARG A 212 11.33 11.66 10.05
N GLY A 213 10.74 12.25 9.01
CA GLY A 213 11.27 12.19 7.66
C GLY A 213 10.50 11.27 6.71
N ALA A 214 9.38 10.66 7.13
CA ALA A 214 8.45 10.08 6.16
C ALA A 214 7.83 11.18 5.31
N LEU A 215 7.66 10.90 4.02
CA LEU A 215 6.96 11.80 3.09
C LEU A 215 5.59 11.26 2.67
N GLY A 216 5.14 10.17 3.28
CA GLY A 216 3.85 9.56 3.01
C GLY A 216 3.56 8.35 3.89
N CYS A 217 2.42 7.73 3.63
CA CYS A 217 1.96 6.51 4.31
C CYS A 217 1.17 5.64 3.34
N MET A 218 1.15 4.33 3.58
CA MET A 218 0.40 3.35 2.80
C MET A 218 -0.63 2.63 3.67
N PRO A 219 -1.77 3.27 3.99
CA PRO A 219 -2.88 2.65 4.71
C PRO A 219 -3.77 1.84 3.77
N ALA A 220 -4.67 1.01 4.32
CA ALA A 220 -5.81 0.51 3.56
C ALA A 220 -6.71 1.66 3.09
N CYS A 221 -7.38 1.48 1.95
CA CYS A 221 -7.99 2.60 1.24
C CYS A 221 -9.29 3.10 1.84
N GLU A 222 -9.99 2.32 2.66
CA GLU A 222 -11.35 2.59 3.13
C GLU A 222 -11.52 3.86 3.97
N LEU A 223 -10.45 4.31 4.64
CA LEU A 223 -10.40 5.54 5.43
C LEU A 223 -9.25 6.47 4.99
N ALA A 224 -8.63 6.18 3.84
CA ALA A 224 -7.44 6.90 3.39
C ALA A 224 -7.71 8.36 3.01
N ASP A 225 -8.95 8.73 2.66
CA ASP A 225 -9.35 10.14 2.44
C ASP A 225 -9.21 10.99 3.71
N VAL A 226 -9.54 10.44 4.89
CA VAL A 226 -9.30 11.14 6.16
C VAL A 226 -7.79 11.31 6.42
N LEU A 227 -6.99 10.29 6.06
CA LEU A 227 -5.53 10.38 6.15
C LEU A 227 -4.94 11.38 5.13
N VAL A 228 -5.54 11.51 3.95
CA VAL A 228 -5.21 12.59 2.99
C VAL A 228 -5.46 13.96 3.63
N LYS A 229 -6.62 14.18 4.26
CA LYS A 229 -6.91 15.42 4.98
C LYS A 229 -5.87 15.71 6.08
N ILE A 230 -5.48 14.68 6.86
CA ILE A 230 -4.43 14.82 7.87
C ILE A 230 -3.10 15.23 7.24
N TYR A 231 -2.72 14.56 6.14
CA TYR A 231 -1.49 14.83 5.40
C TYR A 231 -1.48 16.25 4.85
N ASP A 232 -2.54 16.70 4.20
CA ASP A 232 -2.65 18.05 3.61
C ASP A 232 -2.60 19.15 4.66
N VAL A 233 -3.32 18.97 5.77
CA VAL A 233 -3.28 19.90 6.92
C VAL A 233 -1.87 19.98 7.53
N TRP A 234 -1.19 18.83 7.61
CA TRP A 234 0.20 18.77 8.06
C TRP A 234 1.15 19.49 7.12
N GLN A 235 1.03 19.29 5.80
CA GLN A 235 1.83 19.97 4.78
C GLN A 235 1.53 21.48 4.76
N GLY A 236 0.30 21.88 5.04
CA GLY A 236 -0.10 23.29 5.24
C GLY A 236 0.47 23.94 6.50
N GLY A 237 1.16 23.19 7.37
CA GLY A 237 1.84 23.69 8.57
C GLY A 237 1.01 23.63 9.85
N ASP A 238 -0.29 23.33 9.78
CA ASP A 238 -1.16 23.21 10.97
C ASP A 238 -1.05 21.81 11.60
N ARG A 239 0.10 21.56 12.21
CA ARG A 239 0.45 20.28 12.81
C ARG A 239 -0.44 19.88 13.98
N GLU A 240 -0.99 20.87 14.72
CA GLU A 240 -1.87 20.57 15.85
C GLU A 240 -3.26 20.12 15.34
N ARG A 241 -3.79 20.78 14.33
CA ARG A 241 -5.05 20.38 13.70
C ARG A 241 -4.92 18.99 13.06
N ALA A 242 -3.81 18.70 12.38
CA ALA A 242 -3.54 17.37 11.83
C ALA A 242 -3.56 16.28 12.93
N ARG A 243 -2.92 16.54 14.08
CA ARG A 243 -2.95 15.60 15.22
C ARG A 243 -4.34 15.45 15.84
N GLU A 244 -5.12 16.51 15.86
CA GLU A 244 -6.50 16.48 16.37
C GLU A 244 -7.38 15.56 15.52
N ILE A 245 -7.32 15.68 14.18
CA ILE A 245 -8.05 14.80 13.26
C ILE A 245 -7.55 13.36 13.44
N HIS A 246 -6.25 13.15 13.52
CA HIS A 246 -5.65 11.83 13.71
C HIS A 246 -6.11 11.15 15.02
N ARG A 247 -6.21 11.91 16.13
CA ARG A 247 -6.72 11.37 17.41
C ARG A 247 -8.15 10.84 17.30
N ARG A 248 -9.01 11.47 16.48
CA ARG A 248 -10.38 11.00 16.23
C ARG A 248 -10.42 9.75 15.37
N LEU A 249 -9.54 9.66 14.38
CA LEU A 249 -9.46 8.51 13.48
C LEU A 249 -8.82 7.27 14.14
N LEU A 250 -7.91 7.47 15.09
CA LEU A 250 -7.06 6.41 15.65
C LEU A 250 -7.84 5.21 16.24
N PRO A 251 -9.00 5.36 16.92
CA PRO A 251 -9.79 4.21 17.37
C PRO A 251 -10.20 3.26 16.24
N LEU A 252 -10.60 3.80 15.08
CA LEU A 252 -10.94 3.01 13.89
C LEU A 252 -9.72 2.26 13.32
N ILE A 253 -8.57 2.93 13.21
CA ILE A 253 -7.31 2.29 12.77
C ILE A 253 -6.91 1.14 13.73
N ASN A 254 -7.18 1.26 15.02
CA ASN A 254 -6.82 0.23 16.00
C ASN A 254 -7.64 -1.06 15.89
N ILE A 255 -8.84 -1.00 15.33
CA ILE A 255 -9.73 -2.16 15.12
C ILE A 255 -9.73 -2.64 13.67
N GLU A 256 -8.90 -2.06 12.82
CA GLU A 256 -8.78 -2.40 11.40
C GLU A 256 -8.42 -3.88 11.20
N THR A 257 -9.26 -4.58 10.45
CA THR A 257 -9.10 -5.98 10.02
C THR A 257 -9.62 -6.13 8.59
N HIS A 258 -9.36 -7.25 7.92
CA HIS A 258 -9.91 -7.46 6.57
C HIS A 258 -11.44 -7.38 6.52
N PRO A 259 -12.22 -8.02 7.43
CA PRO A 259 -13.66 -7.82 7.50
C PRO A 259 -14.08 -6.36 7.73
N PHE A 260 -13.35 -5.62 8.58
CA PHE A 260 -13.58 -4.20 8.80
C PHE A 260 -13.41 -3.38 7.52
N MET A 261 -12.30 -3.57 6.79
CA MET A 261 -12.01 -2.85 5.54
C MET A 261 -13.13 -3.04 4.51
N ARG A 262 -13.58 -4.30 4.30
CA ARG A 262 -14.70 -4.61 3.38
C ARG A 262 -16.00 -4.00 3.85
N TYR A 263 -16.29 -4.07 5.14
CA TYR A 263 -17.50 -3.49 5.72
C TYR A 263 -17.55 -1.98 5.51
N ILE A 264 -16.45 -1.25 5.76
CA ILE A 264 -16.38 0.19 5.52
C ILE A 264 -16.55 0.52 4.04
N LEU A 265 -15.87 -0.21 3.12
CA LEU A 265 -16.03 0.00 1.68
C LEU A 265 -17.47 -0.28 1.22
N LYS A 266 -18.15 -1.26 1.80
CA LYS A 266 -19.57 -1.49 1.54
C LYS A 266 -20.44 -0.34 2.05
N ARG A 267 -20.20 0.14 3.28
CA ARG A 267 -20.89 1.31 3.84
C ARG A 267 -20.68 2.59 3.02
N ARG A 268 -19.61 2.65 2.24
CA ARG A 268 -19.30 3.74 1.29
C ARG A 268 -19.82 3.50 -0.13
N GLY A 269 -20.58 2.45 -0.34
CA GLY A 269 -21.12 2.10 -1.67
C GLY A 269 -20.06 1.66 -2.69
N VAL A 270 -18.82 1.38 -2.23
CA VAL A 270 -17.70 0.95 -3.08
C VAL A 270 -17.74 -0.55 -3.33
N PHE A 271 -17.94 -1.35 -2.29
CA PHE A 271 -18.11 -2.80 -2.39
C PHE A 271 -19.57 -3.20 -2.32
N THR A 272 -19.92 -4.25 -3.05
CA THR A 272 -21.26 -4.88 -3.01
C THR A 272 -21.24 -6.20 -2.26
N SER A 273 -20.06 -6.80 -2.05
CA SER A 273 -19.87 -8.08 -1.37
C SER A 273 -19.01 -7.92 -0.12
N LEU A 274 -19.28 -8.76 0.89
CA LEU A 274 -18.45 -8.93 2.09
C LEU A 274 -17.71 -10.29 2.10
N GLU A 275 -17.82 -11.06 1.01
CA GLU A 275 -17.20 -12.38 0.90
C GLU A 275 -15.67 -12.31 0.99
N GLU A 276 -15.09 -13.34 1.55
CA GLU A 276 -13.66 -13.46 1.82
C GLU A 276 -13.16 -14.86 1.45
N ARG A 277 -11.89 -14.95 1.02
CA ARG A 277 -11.16 -16.23 0.94
C ARG A 277 -10.52 -16.62 2.27
N THR A 278 -11.04 -16.12 3.36
CA THR A 278 -10.49 -16.32 4.70
C THR A 278 -10.63 -17.77 5.15
N PRO A 279 -9.64 -18.36 5.83
CA PRO A 279 -9.75 -19.71 6.36
C PRO A 279 -10.96 -19.88 7.30
N PRO A 280 -11.58 -21.07 7.35
CA PRO A 280 -12.65 -21.35 8.30
C PRO A 280 -12.23 -21.01 9.73
N GLY A 281 -13.05 -20.28 10.46
CA GLY A 281 -12.81 -19.87 11.84
C GLY A 281 -12.19 -18.47 12.02
N ALA A 282 -11.94 -17.74 10.94
CA ALA A 282 -11.68 -16.30 11.09
C ALA A 282 -12.92 -15.59 11.61
N LEU A 283 -12.69 -14.59 12.46
CA LEU A 283 -13.77 -13.85 13.12
C LEU A 283 -14.33 -12.80 12.14
N ALA A 284 -15.54 -13.05 11.64
CA ALA A 284 -16.33 -12.03 10.97
C ALA A 284 -16.80 -10.97 11.99
N LEU A 285 -17.12 -9.77 11.51
CA LEU A 285 -17.72 -8.73 12.35
C LEU A 285 -19.10 -9.17 12.84
N ASP A 286 -19.28 -9.16 14.14
CA ASP A 286 -20.59 -9.38 14.75
C ASP A 286 -21.38 -8.06 14.88
N GLU A 287 -22.58 -8.15 15.48
CA GLU A 287 -23.44 -6.98 15.66
C GLU A 287 -22.88 -5.96 16.67
N ALA A 288 -22.10 -6.42 17.66
CA ALA A 288 -21.46 -5.52 18.62
C ALA A 288 -20.31 -4.75 17.94
N ASP A 289 -19.52 -5.43 17.10
CA ASP A 289 -18.49 -4.78 16.30
C ASP A 289 -19.07 -3.70 15.40
N ARG A 290 -20.15 -4.00 14.68
CA ARG A 290 -20.80 -3.03 13.76
C ARG A 290 -21.35 -1.82 14.50
N ARG A 291 -21.94 -2.01 15.70
CA ARG A 291 -22.40 -0.89 16.54
C ARG A 291 -21.25 -0.01 17.00
N GLU A 292 -20.14 -0.61 17.44
CA GLU A 292 -18.95 0.13 17.85
C GLU A 292 -18.35 0.89 16.66
N ILE A 293 -18.20 0.25 15.51
CA ILE A 293 -17.73 0.89 14.29
C ILE A 293 -18.63 2.10 13.93
N SER A 294 -19.97 1.92 13.94
CA SER A 294 -20.89 3.02 13.62
C SER A 294 -20.72 4.20 14.58
N THR A 295 -20.59 3.94 15.89
CA THR A 295 -20.31 4.99 16.88
C THR A 295 -19.01 5.74 16.60
N LEU A 296 -17.95 5.03 16.21
CA LEU A 296 -16.65 5.64 15.90
C LEU A 296 -16.67 6.42 14.57
N LEU A 297 -17.46 5.95 13.57
CA LEU A 297 -17.61 6.66 12.30
C LEU A 297 -18.30 8.02 12.48
N GLU A 298 -19.28 8.15 13.39
CA GLU A 298 -19.93 9.43 13.73
C GLU A 298 -18.89 10.46 14.20
N VAL A 299 -17.84 10.03 14.91
CA VAL A 299 -16.79 10.93 15.43
C VAL A 299 -15.95 11.55 14.32
N ILE A 300 -15.82 10.89 13.18
CA ILE A 300 -14.99 11.35 12.04
C ILE A 300 -15.82 11.83 10.85
N GLU A 301 -17.15 11.87 10.94
CA GLU A 301 -18.03 12.23 9.82
C GLU A 301 -17.65 13.54 9.14
N ASP A 302 -17.34 14.57 9.93
CA ASP A 302 -16.89 15.88 9.43
C ASP A 302 -15.50 15.85 8.75
N ASP A 303 -14.76 14.78 8.91
CA ASP A 303 -13.42 14.62 8.34
C ASP A 303 -13.40 13.76 7.07
N VAL A 304 -14.50 13.08 6.76
CA VAL A 304 -14.68 12.33 5.51
C VAL A 304 -14.78 13.31 4.34
N MET A 305 -13.92 13.13 3.33
CA MET A 305 -13.85 14.06 2.20
C MET A 305 -14.74 13.65 1.02
N SER A 306 -15.05 12.37 0.90
CA SER A 306 -15.83 11.82 -0.22
C SER A 306 -16.52 10.53 0.18
N PHE A 307 -17.58 10.15 -0.55
CA PHE A 307 -18.31 8.90 -0.31
C PHE A 307 -18.73 8.75 1.16
N PRO A 308 -19.70 9.54 1.64
CA PRO A 308 -20.16 9.44 3.03
C PRO A 308 -20.68 8.04 3.33
N PHE A 309 -20.68 7.66 4.60
CA PHE A 309 -21.16 6.34 5.02
C PHE A 309 -22.68 6.24 4.87
N GLU A 310 -23.16 5.19 4.19
CA GLU A 310 -24.56 4.85 4.13
C GLU A 310 -25.01 4.12 5.41
N GLY A 311 -26.32 4.06 5.65
CA GLY A 311 -26.87 3.35 6.82
C GLY A 311 -26.55 1.86 6.81
N ASP A 312 -26.63 1.23 7.98
CA ASP A 312 -26.55 -0.22 8.14
C ASP A 312 -27.88 -0.85 7.66
N GLU A 313 -27.99 -1.21 6.39
CA GLU A 313 -29.05 -2.07 5.87
C GLU A 313 -28.54 -3.48 5.54
#